data_59c3e6010c7dd4af12ab068346221fdd
#
_entry.id   59c3e6010c7dd4af12ab068346221fdd
#
_cell.length_a   1.000
_cell.length_b   1.000
_cell.length_c   1.000
_cell.angle_alpha   90.00
_cell.angle_beta   90.00
_cell.angle_gamma   90.00
#
_symmetry.space_group_name_H-M   'P 1'
#
loop_
_entity.id
_entity.type
_entity.pdbx_description
1 polymer ?
#
loop_
_entity_poly.entity_id
_entity_poly.type
_entity_poly.pdbx_seq_one_letter_code
_entity_poly.pdbx_strand_id
1 'polypeptide(L)'
;LENGRQFDVNIYLKEIGGTAEVEYLRGGNRKRVRVDLIERRDGGDRFSQLPSLQESIIPELAVVAVPLNEEIRKAMPPLRGDAGVVVAAETPGTALASSDLRAGDVIYALNLIKLESVSDLRQALAPFRPGDPIVLQIERGGRLRYLVTTPR
;
A
#
# COMPACT_ATOMS: atom_id res chain seq x y z
N LEU A 1 -3.39 4.79 26.70
CA LEU A 1 -3.09 4.88 25.27
C LEU A 1 -3.88 6.04 24.68
N GLU A 2 -3.20 7.01 24.10
CA GLU A 2 -3.85 8.21 23.57
C GLU A 2 -4.29 8.05 22.10
N ASN A 3 -3.79 7.02 21.41
CA ASN A 3 -4.18 6.73 20.02
C ASN A 3 -3.88 5.28 19.61
N GLY A 4 -4.44 4.86 18.46
CA GLY A 4 -4.26 3.51 17.91
C GLY A 4 -2.81 3.15 17.62
N ARG A 5 -1.95 4.11 17.24
CA ARG A 5 -0.52 3.85 16.95
C ARG A 5 0.26 3.40 18.19
N GLN A 6 -0.04 3.97 19.37
CA GLN A 6 0.57 3.51 20.63
C GLN A 6 0.11 2.10 21.00
N PHE A 7 -1.13 1.75 20.66
CA PHE A 7 -1.65 0.40 20.84
C PHE A 7 -0.87 -0.60 19.97
N ASP A 8 -0.69 -0.29 18.69
CA ASP A 8 0.01 -1.15 17.73
C ASP A 8 1.47 -1.38 18.16
N VAL A 9 2.19 -0.32 18.57
CA VAL A 9 3.58 -0.42 19.05
C VAL A 9 3.67 -1.27 20.31
N ASN A 10 2.77 -1.07 21.27
CA ASN A 10 2.80 -1.83 22.54
C ASN A 10 2.45 -3.31 22.33
N ILE A 11 1.59 -3.64 21.39
CA ILE A 11 1.30 -5.04 21.01
C ILE A 11 2.50 -5.66 20.31
N TYR A 12 3.14 -4.92 19.39
CA TYR A 12 4.30 -5.41 18.63
C TYR A 12 5.51 -5.77 19.53
N LEU A 13 5.66 -5.10 20.67
CA LEU A 13 6.73 -5.36 21.62
C LEU A 13 6.45 -6.54 22.57
N LYS A 14 5.29 -7.19 22.47
CA LYS A 14 4.93 -8.34 23.32
C LYS A 14 5.29 -9.65 22.60
N GLU A 15 5.68 -10.65 23.39
CA GLU A 15 5.96 -11.98 22.88
C GLU A 15 4.69 -12.65 22.33
N ILE A 16 4.79 -13.28 21.17
CA ILE A 16 3.72 -14.08 20.55
C ILE A 16 3.45 -15.29 21.45
N GLY A 17 2.17 -15.60 21.69
CA GLY A 17 1.74 -16.66 22.62
C GLY A 17 1.57 -16.19 24.06
N GLY A 18 1.89 -14.92 24.35
CA GLY A 18 1.58 -14.30 25.64
C GLY A 18 0.16 -13.75 25.72
N THR A 19 -0.18 -13.19 26.89
CA THR A 19 -1.46 -12.49 27.11
C THR A 19 -1.22 -11.00 27.29
N ALA A 20 -2.10 -10.18 26.70
CA ALA A 20 -2.16 -8.75 26.92
C ALA A 20 -3.43 -8.36 27.67
N GLU A 21 -3.30 -7.47 28.65
CA GLU A 21 -4.44 -6.89 29.33
C GLU A 21 -4.79 -5.55 28.67
N VAL A 22 -6.03 -5.45 28.15
CA VAL A 22 -6.53 -4.26 27.46
C VAL A 22 -7.61 -3.61 28.32
N GLU A 23 -7.37 -2.36 28.70
CA GLU A 23 -8.37 -1.54 29.37
C GLU A 23 -9.02 -0.60 28.34
N TYR A 24 -10.33 -0.59 28.30
CA TYR A 24 -11.10 0.24 27.37
C TYR A 24 -12.31 0.88 28.02
N LEU A 25 -12.77 1.99 27.45
CA LEU A 25 -13.96 2.71 27.88
C LEU A 25 -15.15 2.32 27.01
N ARG A 26 -16.23 1.89 27.63
CA ARG A 26 -17.50 1.61 26.96
C ARG A 26 -18.66 2.25 27.73
N GLY A 27 -19.33 3.24 27.10
CA GLY A 27 -20.42 3.96 27.76
C GLY A 27 -20.00 4.71 29.03
N GLY A 28 -18.76 5.26 29.06
CA GLY A 28 -18.20 5.94 30.23
C GLY A 28 -17.64 5.02 31.32
N ASN A 29 -17.86 3.70 31.24
CA ASN A 29 -17.34 2.73 32.19
C ASN A 29 -16.03 2.12 31.70
N ARG A 30 -15.04 2.07 32.58
CA ARG A 30 -13.78 1.34 32.33
C ARG A 30 -14.03 -0.15 32.39
N LYS A 31 -13.61 -0.85 31.36
CA LYS A 31 -13.61 -2.31 31.30
C LYS A 31 -12.22 -2.82 30.97
N ARG A 32 -11.91 -3.98 31.50
CA ARG A 32 -10.64 -4.65 31.33
C ARG A 32 -10.89 -6.03 30.76
N VAL A 33 -10.13 -6.39 29.72
CA VAL A 33 -10.20 -7.70 29.07
C VAL A 33 -8.79 -8.23 28.91
N ARG A 34 -8.64 -9.51 29.12
CA ARG A 34 -7.40 -10.22 28.85
C ARG A 34 -7.55 -10.89 27.48
N VAL A 35 -6.61 -10.64 26.58
CA VAL A 35 -6.59 -11.17 25.22
C VAL A 35 -5.31 -11.97 25.02
N ASP A 36 -5.44 -13.13 24.40
CA ASP A 36 -4.28 -13.94 24.04
C ASP A 36 -3.66 -13.37 22.75
N LEU A 37 -2.34 -13.20 22.77
CA LEU A 37 -1.58 -12.75 21.63
C LEU A 37 -1.25 -13.95 20.76
N ILE A 38 -2.00 -14.11 19.71
CA ILE A 38 -1.72 -15.12 18.69
C ILE A 38 -0.95 -14.49 17.54
N GLU A 39 -0.03 -15.26 16.95
CA GLU A 39 0.57 -14.85 15.71
C GLU A 39 -0.54 -14.61 14.68
N ARG A 40 -0.52 -13.43 14.05
CA ARG A 40 -1.44 -13.14 12.96
C ARG A 40 -1.12 -14.07 11.80
N ARG A 41 -1.85 -15.16 11.68
CA ARG A 41 -1.71 -16.12 10.57
C ARG A 41 -2.20 -15.56 9.22
N ASP A 42 -2.58 -14.30 9.20
CA ASP A 42 -2.91 -13.60 7.96
C ASP A 42 -1.62 -13.28 7.21
N GLY A 43 -1.18 -14.25 6.44
CA GLY A 43 -0.28 -14.01 5.32
C GLY A 43 1.15 -13.63 5.64
N GLY A 44 1.79 -14.23 6.65
CA GLY A 44 3.25 -14.21 6.75
C GLY A 44 3.91 -14.68 5.43
N ASP A 45 3.25 -15.58 4.71
CA ASP A 45 3.65 -15.97 3.34
C ASP A 45 3.26 -14.96 2.25
N ARG A 46 2.30 -14.05 2.51
CA ARG A 46 1.93 -13.02 1.52
C ARG A 46 3.01 -11.96 1.36
N PHE A 47 3.79 -11.69 2.38
CA PHE A 47 4.89 -10.73 2.33
C PHE A 47 6.23 -11.37 1.95
N SER A 48 6.40 -12.68 2.09
CA SER A 48 7.60 -13.38 1.62
C SER A 48 7.64 -13.56 0.09
N GLN A 49 6.52 -13.41 -0.59
CA GLN A 49 6.41 -13.36 -2.05
C GLN A 49 6.37 -11.92 -2.60
N LEU A 50 6.31 -10.91 -1.73
CA LEU A 50 6.54 -9.54 -2.18
C LEU A 50 8.03 -9.43 -2.54
N PRO A 51 8.34 -8.86 -3.73
CA PRO A 51 9.69 -8.39 -4.00
C PRO A 51 10.17 -7.60 -2.81
N SER A 52 11.46 -7.67 -2.50
CA SER A 52 12.03 -7.00 -1.32
C SER A 52 11.40 -5.62 -1.16
N LEU A 53 11.13 -5.15 0.06
CA LEU A 53 10.49 -3.83 0.30
C LEU A 53 11.18 -2.73 -0.53
N GLN A 54 12.49 -2.86 -0.77
CA GLN A 54 13.25 -1.95 -1.63
C GLN A 54 12.83 -2.00 -3.10
N GLU A 55 12.43 -3.18 -3.61
CA GLU A 55 11.93 -3.32 -4.98
C GLU A 55 10.48 -2.83 -5.13
N SER A 56 9.75 -2.68 -4.05
CA SER A 56 8.38 -2.17 -4.05
C SER A 56 8.29 -0.64 -3.96
N ILE A 57 9.35 0.03 -3.47
CA ILE A 57 9.38 1.50 -3.38
C ILE A 57 9.65 2.10 -4.76
N ILE A 58 8.81 2.99 -5.21
CA ILE A 58 8.96 3.81 -6.44
C ILE A 58 9.19 5.26 -6.02
N PRO A 59 10.45 5.66 -5.83
CA PRO A 59 10.78 6.99 -5.32
C PRO A 59 10.28 8.10 -6.22
N GLU A 60 10.30 7.89 -7.54
CA GLU A 60 9.88 8.84 -8.57
C GLU A 60 8.41 9.24 -8.43
N LEU A 61 7.59 8.34 -7.89
CA LEU A 61 6.16 8.57 -7.66
C LEU A 61 5.82 8.71 -6.18
N ALA A 62 6.80 8.56 -5.29
CA ALA A 62 6.64 8.57 -3.83
C ALA A 62 5.60 7.54 -3.33
N VAL A 63 5.59 6.35 -3.89
CA VAL A 63 4.67 5.27 -3.52
C VAL A 63 5.39 3.96 -3.28
N VAL A 64 4.72 3.08 -2.54
CA VAL A 64 5.03 1.64 -2.49
C VAL A 64 4.07 0.95 -3.46
N ALA A 65 4.62 0.19 -4.39
CA ALA A 65 3.87 -0.45 -5.46
C ALA A 65 4.08 -1.97 -5.46
N VAL A 66 3.02 -2.71 -5.73
CA VAL A 66 3.05 -4.18 -5.81
C VAL A 66 2.38 -4.65 -7.10
N PRO A 67 2.77 -5.80 -7.66
CA PRO A 67 2.08 -6.32 -8.84
C PRO A 67 0.64 -6.71 -8.50
N LEU A 68 -0.28 -6.46 -9.42
CA LEU A 68 -1.66 -6.95 -9.32
C LEU A 68 -1.65 -8.48 -9.52
N ASN A 69 -1.74 -9.22 -8.43
CA ASN A 69 -1.88 -10.67 -8.44
C ASN A 69 -3.33 -11.08 -8.13
N GLU A 70 -3.60 -12.37 -8.23
CA GLU A 70 -4.95 -12.91 -8.02
C GLU A 70 -5.48 -12.70 -6.59
N GLU A 71 -4.60 -12.72 -5.59
CA GLU A 71 -4.96 -12.50 -4.19
C GLU A 71 -5.37 -11.05 -3.93
N ILE A 72 -4.56 -10.10 -4.42
CA ILE A 72 -4.85 -8.67 -4.32
C ILE A 72 -6.14 -8.36 -5.08
N ARG A 73 -6.30 -8.95 -6.27
CA ARG A 73 -7.52 -8.79 -7.07
C ARG A 73 -8.77 -9.24 -6.34
N LYS A 74 -8.74 -10.38 -5.65
CA LYS A 74 -9.88 -10.88 -4.84
C LYS A 74 -10.24 -9.97 -3.67
N ALA A 75 -9.26 -9.24 -3.15
CA ALA A 75 -9.44 -8.29 -2.06
C ALA A 75 -9.89 -6.89 -2.51
N MET A 76 -9.89 -6.63 -3.82
CA MET A 76 -10.28 -5.33 -4.40
C MET A 76 -11.69 -5.39 -5.02
N PRO A 77 -12.36 -4.25 -5.22
CA PRO A 77 -13.56 -4.19 -6.04
C PRO A 77 -13.29 -4.76 -7.45
N PRO A 78 -14.34 -5.15 -8.21
CA PRO A 78 -14.15 -5.63 -9.58
C PRO A 78 -13.32 -4.66 -10.41
N LEU A 79 -12.21 -5.16 -10.94
CA LEU A 79 -11.25 -4.40 -11.75
C LEU A 79 -11.48 -4.67 -13.24
N ARG A 80 -11.17 -3.68 -14.08
CA ARG A 80 -11.30 -3.75 -15.54
C ARG A 80 -10.15 -4.52 -16.19
N GLY A 81 -8.95 -4.41 -15.62
CA GLY A 81 -7.74 -5.05 -16.14
C GLY A 81 -7.35 -6.29 -15.35
N ASP A 82 -6.65 -7.21 -16.04
CA ASP A 82 -6.19 -8.46 -15.45
C ASP A 82 -4.76 -8.37 -14.90
N ALA A 83 -3.99 -7.38 -15.36
CA ALA A 83 -2.63 -7.09 -14.93
C ALA A 83 -2.46 -5.60 -14.67
N GLY A 84 -1.50 -5.21 -13.86
CA GLY A 84 -1.22 -3.84 -13.49
C GLY A 84 -0.36 -3.73 -12.24
N VAL A 85 -0.15 -2.51 -11.79
CA VAL A 85 0.63 -2.19 -10.60
C VAL A 85 -0.27 -1.51 -9.58
N VAL A 86 -0.38 -2.09 -8.39
CA VAL A 86 -1.22 -1.58 -7.31
C VAL A 86 -0.40 -0.67 -6.41
N VAL A 87 -0.90 0.52 -6.13
CA VAL A 87 -0.35 1.40 -5.11
C VAL A 87 -0.76 0.87 -3.75
N ALA A 88 0.21 0.30 -3.01
CA ALA A 88 -0.03 -0.27 -1.69
C ALA A 88 -0.03 0.79 -0.60
N ALA A 89 0.83 1.81 -0.72
CA ALA A 89 0.94 2.90 0.23
C ALA A 89 1.60 4.13 -0.42
N GLU A 90 1.40 5.29 0.19
CA GLU A 90 2.18 6.50 -0.07
C GLU A 90 3.43 6.47 0.81
N THR A 91 4.58 6.93 0.30
CA THR A 91 5.82 6.98 1.10
C THR A 91 5.73 8.13 2.11
N PRO A 92 5.84 7.86 3.42
CA PRO A 92 5.79 8.90 4.45
C PRO A 92 6.95 9.89 4.31
N GLY A 93 6.68 11.17 4.58
CA GLY A 93 7.73 12.21 4.68
C GLY A 93 7.95 13.02 3.40
N THR A 94 7.25 12.77 2.34
CA THR A 94 7.29 13.58 1.12
C THR A 94 6.13 14.59 1.13
N ALA A 95 6.21 15.60 2.01
CA ALA A 95 5.20 16.66 2.17
C ALA A 95 4.92 17.50 0.91
N LEU A 96 5.55 17.18 -0.20
CA LEU A 96 5.38 17.78 -1.52
C LEU A 96 5.08 16.72 -2.58
N ALA A 97 4.47 15.58 -2.19
CA ALA A 97 4.04 14.56 -3.14
C ALA A 97 2.90 15.10 -3.99
N SER A 98 3.23 15.62 -5.15
CA SER A 98 2.25 16.06 -6.14
C SER A 98 1.73 14.93 -7.03
N SER A 99 2.06 13.67 -6.73
CA SER A 99 1.33 12.58 -7.38
C SER A 99 -0.01 12.43 -6.68
N ASP A 100 -1.09 12.69 -7.40
CA ASP A 100 -2.46 12.42 -6.92
C ASP A 100 -2.75 10.90 -6.77
N LEU A 101 -1.71 10.06 -6.74
CA LEU A 101 -1.84 8.62 -6.50
C LEU A 101 -2.21 8.36 -5.04
N ARG A 102 -3.09 7.37 -4.84
CA ARG A 102 -3.58 6.96 -3.53
C ARG A 102 -3.45 5.46 -3.35
N ALA A 103 -3.31 5.02 -2.11
CA ALA A 103 -3.39 3.61 -1.79
C ALA A 103 -4.69 3.00 -2.34
N GLY A 104 -4.59 1.86 -3.01
CA GLY A 104 -5.69 1.19 -3.70
C GLY A 104 -5.88 1.57 -5.16
N ASP A 105 -5.10 2.50 -5.71
CA ASP A 105 -5.08 2.73 -7.17
C ASP A 105 -4.40 1.57 -7.89
N VAL A 106 -4.92 1.22 -9.05
CA VAL A 106 -4.27 0.28 -9.97
C VAL A 106 -3.77 1.03 -11.19
N ILE A 107 -2.46 1.01 -11.43
CA ILE A 107 -1.83 1.66 -12.58
C ILE A 107 -1.74 0.64 -13.71
N TYR A 108 -2.39 0.92 -14.84
CA TYR A 108 -2.41 0.06 -16.01
C TYR A 108 -1.44 0.47 -17.10
N ALA A 109 -1.15 1.77 -17.20
CA ALA A 109 -0.23 2.27 -18.22
C ALA A 109 0.43 3.59 -17.76
N LEU A 110 1.63 3.83 -18.31
CA LEU A 110 2.36 5.09 -18.29
C LEU A 110 2.58 5.54 -19.72
N ASN A 111 2.07 6.71 -20.11
CA ASN A 111 2.22 7.27 -21.46
C ASN A 111 1.96 6.25 -22.57
N LEU A 112 0.88 5.47 -22.54
CA LEU A 112 0.52 4.40 -23.48
C LEU A 112 1.32 3.09 -23.34
N ILE A 113 2.36 3.02 -22.53
CA ILE A 113 3.09 1.78 -22.23
C ILE A 113 2.27 1.00 -21.20
N LYS A 114 1.80 -0.18 -21.54
CA LYS A 114 1.11 -1.05 -20.59
C LYS A 114 2.08 -1.55 -19.52
N LEU A 115 1.56 -1.67 -18.31
CA LEU A 115 2.33 -2.11 -17.15
C LEU A 115 1.71 -3.40 -16.62
N GLU A 116 2.50 -4.45 -16.54
CA GLU A 116 2.09 -5.75 -16.00
C GLU A 116 2.81 -6.05 -14.66
N SER A 117 3.94 -5.39 -14.43
CA SER A 117 4.78 -5.59 -13.26
C SER A 117 5.34 -4.27 -12.72
N VAL A 118 5.85 -4.31 -11.47
CA VAL A 118 6.59 -3.18 -10.87
C VAL A 118 7.87 -2.89 -11.66
N SER A 119 8.50 -3.93 -12.23
CA SER A 119 9.66 -3.77 -13.11
C SER A 119 9.34 -2.96 -14.36
N ASP A 120 8.18 -3.21 -14.98
CA ASP A 120 7.74 -2.44 -16.16
C ASP A 120 7.53 -0.97 -15.81
N LEU A 121 6.94 -0.70 -14.64
CA LEU A 121 6.77 0.67 -14.16
C LEU A 121 8.11 1.38 -13.99
N ARG A 122 9.11 0.71 -13.40
CA ARG A 122 10.45 1.27 -13.24
C ARG A 122 11.13 1.52 -14.59
N GLN A 123 11.05 0.56 -15.50
CA GLN A 123 11.62 0.71 -16.84
C GLN A 123 10.93 1.83 -17.62
N ALA A 124 9.61 1.96 -17.50
CA ALA A 124 8.86 3.02 -18.14
C ALA A 124 9.16 4.40 -17.54
N LEU A 125 9.52 4.49 -16.26
CA LEU A 125 9.93 5.73 -15.59
C LEU A 125 11.38 6.13 -15.91
N ALA A 126 12.27 5.18 -16.15
CA ALA A 126 13.70 5.41 -16.31
C ALA A 126 14.12 6.49 -17.35
N PRO A 127 13.40 6.70 -18.47
CA PRO A 127 13.74 7.76 -19.44
C PRO A 127 13.42 9.18 -18.95
N PHE A 128 12.54 9.34 -17.96
CA PHE A 128 12.04 10.63 -17.52
C PHE A 128 12.93 11.25 -16.45
N ARG A 129 13.11 12.57 -16.54
CA ARG A 129 13.83 13.36 -15.54
C ARG A 129 12.85 13.93 -14.52
N PRO A 130 13.32 14.31 -13.32
CA PRO A 130 12.52 15.07 -12.39
C PRO A 130 11.87 16.29 -13.06
N GLY A 131 10.54 16.40 -12.96
CA GLY A 131 9.78 17.49 -13.56
C GLY A 131 9.22 17.22 -14.96
N ASP A 132 9.61 16.13 -15.65
CA ASP A 132 9.01 15.76 -16.93
C ASP A 132 7.54 15.31 -16.74
N PRO A 133 6.59 15.81 -17.54
CA PRO A 133 5.20 15.40 -17.39
C PRO A 133 4.99 13.96 -17.89
N ILE A 134 4.34 13.16 -17.08
CA ILE A 134 3.89 11.81 -17.44
C ILE A 134 2.39 11.66 -17.21
N VAL A 135 1.76 10.76 -17.95
CA VAL A 135 0.35 10.43 -17.82
C VAL A 135 0.22 8.99 -17.33
N LEU A 136 -0.40 8.81 -16.20
CA LEU A 136 -0.73 7.50 -15.65
C LEU A 136 -2.19 7.18 -15.95
N GLN A 137 -2.45 6.02 -16.53
CA GLN A 137 -3.79 5.46 -16.63
C GLN A 137 -4.02 4.60 -15.39
N ILE A 138 -4.94 5.03 -14.54
CA ILE A 138 -5.24 4.34 -13.29
C ILE A 138 -6.71 3.94 -13.20
N GLU A 139 -6.98 2.95 -12.35
CA GLU A 139 -8.33 2.66 -11.87
C GLU A 139 -8.41 2.97 -10.38
N ARG A 140 -9.41 3.75 -10.00
CA ARG A 140 -9.73 4.12 -8.60
C ARG A 140 -11.21 3.92 -8.35
N GLY A 141 -11.55 3.02 -7.42
CA GLY A 141 -12.95 2.74 -7.07
C GLY A 141 -13.80 2.30 -8.27
N GLY A 142 -13.25 1.44 -9.15
CA GLY A 142 -13.93 0.93 -10.35
C GLY A 142 -14.03 1.94 -11.50
N ARG A 143 -13.38 3.10 -11.40
CA ARG A 143 -13.39 4.15 -12.44
C ARG A 143 -12.01 4.37 -13.00
N LEU A 144 -11.92 4.30 -14.35
CA LEU A 144 -10.70 4.63 -15.07
C LEU A 144 -10.46 6.14 -15.02
N ARG A 145 -9.22 6.54 -14.77
CA ARG A 145 -8.77 7.94 -14.69
C ARG A 145 -7.41 8.10 -15.36
N TYR A 146 -7.14 9.30 -15.80
CA TYR A 146 -5.81 9.70 -16.25
C TYR A 146 -5.28 10.75 -15.32
N LEU A 147 -4.13 10.48 -14.71
CA LEU A 147 -3.43 11.42 -13.84
C LEU A 147 -2.21 11.95 -14.58
N VAL A 148 -2.10 13.27 -14.64
CA VAL A 148 -0.88 13.93 -15.09
C VAL A 148 -0.05 14.24 -13.86
N THR A 149 1.19 13.74 -13.83
CA THR A 149 2.12 13.96 -12.71
C THR A 149 3.53 14.13 -13.24
N THR A 150 4.46 14.46 -12.37
CA THR A 150 5.89 14.59 -12.69
C THR A 150 6.71 13.67 -11.79
N PRO A 151 7.60 12.83 -12.32
CA PRO A 151 8.59 12.11 -11.52
C PRO A 151 9.47 13.06 -10.71
N ARG A 152 10.03 12.56 -9.64
CA ARG A 152 10.99 13.28 -8.79
C ARG A 152 12.42 12.89 -9.09
#